data_c0f4904a53e09a583675e4427c9e3179
#
_entry.id   c0f4904a53e09a583675e4427c9e3179
#
_cell.length_a   1.000
_cell.length_b   1.000
_cell.length_c   1.000
_cell.angle_alpha   90.00
_cell.angle_beta   90.00
_cell.angle_gamma   90.00
#
_symmetry.space_group_name_H-M   'P 1'
#
loop_
_entity.id
_entity.type
_entity.pdbx_description
1 polymer ?
#
loop_
_entity_poly.entity_id
_entity_poly.type
_entity_poly.pdbx_seq_one_letter_code
_entity_poly.pdbx_strand_id
1 'polypeptide(L)'
;SHSFGVAPDKYFYPASTIKLQVAALSLERLNQITSIDKDTFLKIKSGFGSLEGVTVDSTAKNGLPTIGHYLHKLFVVSDNDAFNRLYEYLGSDHINSRMWELGFPKTRIRHRLSLSLTERENQYANAIQFYNDSGIIFEEPSREMGLALDSPFEDFLLGDSHKVKGEKVEEPMDFSKKNFMSIPEQHKFLVQLIFPNQNNLKNQLFLSESDQKFILSKM
;
A
#
# COMPACT_ATOMS: atom_id res chain seq x y z
N SER A 1 21.91 -22.05 4.12
CA SER A 1 20.51 -21.65 4.34
C SER A 1 19.60 -22.84 4.05
N HIS A 2 18.56 -22.97 4.83
CA HIS A 2 17.54 -23.99 4.61
C HIS A 2 16.24 -23.27 4.23
N SER A 3 15.55 -23.71 3.18
CA SER A 3 14.27 -23.20 2.75
C SER A 3 13.26 -24.33 2.61
N PHE A 4 12.00 -24.05 2.97
CA PHE A 4 10.90 -24.99 2.86
C PHE A 4 9.67 -24.29 2.29
N GLY A 5 8.98 -24.95 1.34
CA GLY A 5 7.74 -24.45 0.76
C GLY A 5 7.87 -23.17 -0.08
N VAL A 6 9.08 -22.80 -0.50
CA VAL A 6 9.32 -21.62 -1.34
C VAL A 6 8.92 -21.94 -2.77
N ALA A 7 7.89 -21.27 -3.27
CA ALA A 7 7.35 -21.44 -4.61
C ALA A 7 7.17 -20.07 -5.30
N PRO A 8 8.24 -19.50 -5.89
CA PRO A 8 8.22 -18.15 -6.46
C PRO A 8 7.29 -18.01 -7.67
N ASP A 9 6.91 -19.14 -8.27
CA ASP A 9 6.06 -19.20 -9.46
C ASP A 9 4.61 -19.57 -9.14
N LYS A 10 4.26 -19.69 -7.85
CA LYS A 10 2.88 -19.92 -7.41
C LYS A 10 2.27 -18.63 -6.85
N TYR A 11 0.97 -18.47 -7.08
CA TYR A 11 0.22 -17.39 -6.48
C TYR A 11 0.31 -17.44 -4.94
N PHE A 12 0.57 -16.29 -4.33
CA PHE A 12 0.56 -16.12 -2.88
C PHE A 12 -0.17 -14.83 -2.50
N TYR A 13 -1.26 -14.96 -1.75
CA TYR A 13 -1.99 -13.81 -1.24
C TYR A 13 -1.28 -13.23 -0.01
N PRO A 14 -0.72 -12.02 -0.09
CA PRO A 14 0.14 -11.48 0.96
C PRO A 14 -0.61 -10.94 2.17
N ALA A 15 -1.93 -10.80 2.10
CA ALA A 15 -2.75 -10.20 3.16
C ALA A 15 -2.16 -8.88 3.66
N SER A 16 -1.97 -8.73 4.97
CA SER A 16 -1.43 -7.51 5.59
C SER A 16 0.07 -7.29 5.39
N THR A 17 0.81 -8.27 4.86
CA THR A 17 2.26 -8.09 4.69
C THR A 17 2.64 -7.04 3.64
N ILE A 18 1.72 -6.72 2.70
CA ILE A 18 1.88 -5.62 1.73
C ILE A 18 1.88 -4.22 2.36
N LYS A 19 1.50 -4.11 3.62
CA LYS A 19 1.45 -2.83 4.33
C LYS A 19 2.84 -2.20 4.47
N LEU A 20 3.86 -3.03 4.62
CA LEU A 20 5.25 -2.57 4.68
C LEU A 20 5.68 -1.86 3.40
N GLN A 21 5.35 -2.42 2.22
CA GLN A 21 5.70 -1.83 0.93
C GLN A 21 5.00 -0.47 0.74
N VAL A 22 3.71 -0.41 1.02
CA VAL A 22 2.94 0.83 0.89
C VAL A 22 3.43 1.89 1.88
N ALA A 23 3.81 1.51 3.10
CA ALA A 23 4.41 2.41 4.09
C ALA A 23 5.73 3.01 3.61
N ALA A 24 6.65 2.18 3.13
CA ALA A 24 7.96 2.63 2.63
C ALA A 24 7.81 3.56 1.41
N LEU A 25 6.97 3.18 0.45
CA LEU A 25 6.69 4.01 -0.73
C LEU A 25 5.99 5.33 -0.39
N SER A 26 5.18 5.37 0.68
CA SER A 26 4.56 6.62 1.13
C SER A 26 5.58 7.62 1.64
N LEU A 27 6.58 7.19 2.40
CA LEU A 27 7.68 8.04 2.85
C LEU A 27 8.61 8.42 1.69
N GLU A 28 8.92 7.48 0.81
CA GLU A 28 9.72 7.76 -0.39
C GLU A 28 9.10 8.87 -1.24
N ARG A 29 7.77 8.83 -1.43
CA ARG A 29 7.04 9.86 -2.17
C ARG A 29 7.02 11.20 -1.44
N LEU A 30 6.84 11.21 -0.12
CA LEU A 30 6.92 12.44 0.68
C LEU A 30 8.27 13.13 0.52
N ASN A 31 9.39 12.37 0.49
CA ASN A 31 10.74 12.94 0.32
C ASN A 31 10.95 13.62 -1.04
N GLN A 32 10.07 13.38 -2.02
CA GLN A 32 10.09 14.07 -3.32
C GLN A 32 9.36 15.41 -3.28
N ILE A 33 8.60 15.70 -2.21
CA ILE A 33 7.78 16.91 -2.07
C ILE A 33 8.32 17.76 -0.93
N THR A 34 9.14 18.72 -1.26
CA THR A 34 9.90 19.51 -0.25
C THR A 34 9.02 20.39 0.66
N SER A 35 7.75 20.63 0.29
CA SER A 35 6.83 21.50 1.03
C SER A 35 6.06 20.81 2.14
N ILE A 36 6.08 19.47 2.20
CA ILE A 36 5.34 18.67 3.18
C ILE A 36 6.22 17.59 3.80
N ASP A 37 5.81 17.12 4.96
CA ASP A 37 6.42 15.99 5.66
C ASP A 37 5.36 15.01 6.20
N LYS A 38 5.80 13.95 6.89
CA LYS A 38 4.90 12.93 7.44
C LYS A 38 3.93 13.45 8.51
N ASP A 39 4.23 14.58 9.13
CA ASP A 39 3.45 15.19 10.20
C ASP A 39 2.55 16.34 9.70
N THR A 40 2.63 16.68 8.41
CA THR A 40 1.76 17.66 7.76
C THR A 40 0.31 17.14 7.72
N PHE A 41 -0.65 17.97 8.13
CA PHE A 41 -2.06 17.60 8.12
C PHE A 41 -2.57 17.35 6.70
N LEU A 42 -3.42 16.36 6.58
CA LEU A 42 -4.05 16.05 5.28
C LEU A 42 -5.56 15.90 5.40
N LYS A 43 -6.22 16.07 4.28
CA LYS A 43 -7.62 15.68 4.08
C LYS A 43 -7.80 15.08 2.70
N ILE A 44 -8.67 14.10 2.62
CA ILE A 44 -9.05 13.41 1.39
C ILE A 44 -10.50 13.81 1.09
N LYS A 45 -10.73 14.33 -0.10
CA LYS A 45 -12.09 14.68 -0.54
C LYS A 45 -12.82 13.41 -0.97
N SER A 46 -14.11 13.31 -0.69
CA SER A 46 -14.97 12.29 -1.31
C SER A 46 -15.28 12.71 -2.75
N GLY A 47 -15.50 11.77 -3.65
CA GLY A 47 -15.83 12.16 -5.01
C GLY A 47 -16.12 11.05 -6.01
N PHE A 48 -15.79 9.80 -5.72
CA PHE A 48 -16.02 8.72 -6.67
C PHE A 48 -16.62 7.48 -6.01
N GLY A 49 -17.78 7.04 -6.53
CA GLY A 49 -18.44 5.82 -6.08
C GLY A 49 -18.69 5.82 -4.58
N SER A 50 -18.30 4.74 -3.92
CA SER A 50 -18.40 4.56 -2.48
C SER A 50 -17.13 4.98 -1.70
N LEU A 51 -16.17 5.66 -2.35
CA LEU A 51 -14.95 6.12 -1.70
C LEU A 51 -15.23 7.32 -0.80
N GLU A 52 -15.06 7.10 0.50
CA GLU A 52 -15.31 8.14 1.51
C GLU A 52 -14.08 9.03 1.70
N GLY A 53 -14.32 10.33 1.76
CA GLY A 53 -13.32 11.30 2.15
C GLY A 53 -12.98 11.22 3.65
N VAL A 54 -11.89 11.87 4.04
CA VAL A 54 -11.49 12.03 5.44
C VAL A 54 -11.01 13.45 5.69
N THR A 55 -11.51 14.05 6.77
CA THR A 55 -11.09 15.39 7.23
C THR A 55 -10.63 15.36 8.68
N VAL A 56 -11.08 14.38 9.45
CA VAL A 56 -10.75 14.18 10.85
C VAL A 56 -10.51 12.68 11.11
N ASP A 57 -9.64 12.38 12.07
CA ASP A 57 -9.46 11.04 12.60
C ASP A 57 -9.38 11.16 14.13
N SER A 58 -10.40 10.69 14.82
CA SER A 58 -10.48 10.75 16.30
C SER A 58 -9.37 9.99 17.01
N THR A 59 -8.66 9.11 16.31
CA THR A 59 -7.51 8.38 16.84
C THR A 59 -6.20 9.15 16.71
N ALA A 60 -6.17 10.24 15.92
CA ALA A 60 -5.02 11.13 15.83
C ALA A 60 -4.92 12.02 17.07
N LYS A 61 -3.69 12.37 17.48
CA LYS A 61 -3.40 13.12 18.72
C LYS A 61 -4.22 14.41 18.88
N ASN A 62 -4.47 15.10 17.77
CA ASN A 62 -5.24 16.36 17.72
C ASN A 62 -6.49 16.26 16.83
N GLY A 63 -6.92 15.02 16.50
CA GLY A 63 -8.06 14.77 15.64
C GLY A 63 -7.79 14.99 14.14
N LEU A 64 -6.57 15.38 13.76
CA LEU A 64 -6.22 15.67 12.37
C LEU A 64 -5.30 14.58 11.80
N PRO A 65 -5.69 13.92 10.69
CA PRO A 65 -4.90 12.87 10.10
C PRO A 65 -3.61 13.40 9.43
N THR A 66 -2.56 12.59 9.50
CA THR A 66 -1.27 12.79 8.83
C THR A 66 -0.77 11.47 8.25
N ILE A 67 0.17 11.50 7.32
CA ILE A 67 0.81 10.27 6.83
C ILE A 67 1.48 9.52 8.00
N GLY A 68 2.18 10.23 8.88
CA GLY A 68 2.83 9.63 10.06
C GLY A 68 1.84 8.95 11.02
N HIS A 69 0.64 9.53 11.20
CA HIS A 69 -0.43 8.90 11.97
C HIS A 69 -0.91 7.59 11.34
N TYR A 70 -1.15 7.58 10.02
CA TYR A 70 -1.55 6.37 9.31
C TYR A 70 -0.47 5.28 9.34
N LEU A 71 0.79 5.66 9.18
CA LEU A 71 1.92 4.73 9.31
C LEU A 71 1.97 4.11 10.71
N HIS A 72 1.73 4.91 11.75
CA HIS A 72 1.67 4.40 13.14
C HIS A 72 0.54 3.37 13.32
N LYS A 73 -0.69 3.70 12.92
CA LYS A 73 -1.85 2.77 12.99
C LYS A 73 -1.58 1.48 12.21
N LEU A 74 -1.01 1.62 11.02
CA LEU A 74 -0.72 0.50 10.13
C LEU A 74 0.21 -0.53 10.78
N PHE A 75 1.25 -0.10 11.49
CA PHE A 75 2.19 -1.01 12.14
C PHE A 75 1.72 -1.52 13.51
N VAL A 76 1.11 -0.66 14.34
CA VAL A 76 0.77 -1.02 15.72
C VAL A 76 -0.45 -1.94 15.80
N VAL A 77 -1.49 -1.70 14.98
CA VAL A 77 -2.73 -2.48 15.02
C VAL A 77 -3.09 -3.11 13.68
N SER A 78 -2.18 -3.04 12.71
CA SER A 78 -2.44 -3.54 11.35
C SER A 78 -3.72 -2.95 10.73
N ASP A 79 -3.96 -1.66 10.92
CA ASP A 79 -5.17 -0.96 10.52
C ASP A 79 -5.35 -0.98 9.00
N ASN A 80 -6.54 -1.41 8.53
CA ASN A 80 -6.84 -1.51 7.11
C ASN A 80 -7.29 -0.16 6.53
N ASP A 81 -7.95 0.70 7.32
CA ASP A 81 -8.30 2.04 6.86
C ASP A 81 -7.03 2.88 6.64
N ALA A 82 -6.09 2.84 7.58
CA ALA A 82 -4.79 3.49 7.42
C ALA A 82 -4.06 3.03 6.14
N PHE A 83 -4.06 1.72 5.86
CA PHE A 83 -3.54 1.20 4.59
C PHE A 83 -4.28 1.80 3.40
N ASN A 84 -5.62 1.84 3.43
CA ASN A 84 -6.43 2.34 2.33
C ASN A 84 -6.17 3.83 2.05
N ARG A 85 -5.92 4.64 3.09
CA ARG A 85 -5.54 6.07 2.94
C ARG A 85 -4.16 6.24 2.31
N LEU A 86 -3.19 5.41 2.71
CA LEU A 86 -1.85 5.40 2.10
C LEU A 86 -1.87 4.88 0.66
N TYR A 87 -2.67 3.84 0.39
CA TYR A 87 -2.91 3.34 -0.97
C TYR A 87 -3.52 4.42 -1.87
N GLU A 88 -4.48 5.19 -1.36
CA GLU A 88 -5.11 6.29 -2.07
C GLU A 88 -4.14 7.45 -2.33
N TYR A 89 -3.31 7.80 -1.34
CA TYR A 89 -2.24 8.79 -1.50
C TYR A 89 -1.28 8.41 -2.62
N LEU A 90 -0.81 7.19 -2.65
CA LEU A 90 0.13 6.72 -3.68
C LEU A 90 -0.55 6.50 -5.04
N GLY A 91 -1.71 5.85 -5.05
CA GLY A 91 -2.35 5.30 -6.24
C GLY A 91 -1.72 4.00 -6.72
N SER A 92 -2.55 3.10 -7.28
CA SER A 92 -2.09 1.77 -7.72
C SER A 92 -1.00 1.81 -8.79
N ASP A 93 -1.05 2.79 -9.69
CA ASP A 93 -0.06 2.92 -10.76
C ASP A 93 1.33 3.23 -10.20
N HIS A 94 1.43 4.21 -9.29
CA HIS A 94 2.70 4.55 -8.64
C HIS A 94 3.23 3.38 -7.80
N ILE A 95 2.37 2.74 -7.00
CA ILE A 95 2.77 1.59 -6.18
C ILE A 95 3.40 0.50 -7.05
N ASN A 96 2.70 0.08 -8.08
CA ASN A 96 3.15 -1.06 -8.88
C ASN A 96 4.34 -0.73 -9.78
N SER A 97 4.33 0.43 -10.45
CA SER A 97 5.48 0.87 -11.26
C SER A 97 6.74 0.95 -10.40
N ARG A 98 6.65 1.54 -9.20
CA ARG A 98 7.80 1.65 -8.32
C ARG A 98 8.26 0.30 -7.77
N MET A 99 7.35 -0.61 -7.42
CA MET A 99 7.70 -1.97 -7.03
C MET A 99 8.44 -2.70 -8.16
N TRP A 100 8.01 -2.55 -9.41
CA TRP A 100 8.70 -3.17 -10.55
C TRP A 100 10.10 -2.58 -10.77
N GLU A 101 10.26 -1.26 -10.66
CA GLU A 101 11.58 -0.60 -10.70
C GLU A 101 12.51 -1.08 -9.59
N LEU A 102 11.97 -1.35 -8.40
CA LEU A 102 12.71 -1.90 -7.27
C LEU A 102 13.10 -3.38 -7.45
N GLY A 103 12.67 -4.00 -8.54
CA GLY A 103 13.02 -5.38 -8.89
C GLY A 103 12.03 -6.44 -8.38
N PHE A 104 10.74 -6.06 -8.26
CA PHE A 104 9.61 -6.92 -7.89
C PHE A 104 8.56 -7.00 -9.00
N PRO A 105 8.91 -7.49 -10.21
CA PRO A 105 8.06 -7.35 -11.40
C PRO A 105 6.77 -8.18 -11.34
N LYS A 106 6.70 -9.18 -10.47
CA LYS A 106 5.50 -10.01 -10.28
C LYS A 106 4.52 -9.42 -9.26
N THR A 107 4.97 -8.50 -8.40
CA THR A 107 4.10 -7.86 -7.38
C THR A 107 2.92 -7.15 -8.03
N ARG A 108 1.74 -7.33 -7.45
CA ARG A 108 0.49 -6.62 -7.79
C ARG A 108 -0.20 -6.16 -6.51
N ILE A 109 -0.19 -4.86 -6.25
CA ILE A 109 -0.94 -4.23 -5.15
C ILE A 109 -2.04 -3.40 -5.82
N ARG A 110 -3.25 -3.98 -5.93
CA ARG A 110 -4.29 -3.52 -6.83
C ARG A 110 -5.62 -3.20 -6.17
N HIS A 111 -5.78 -3.51 -4.89
CA HIS A 111 -7.03 -3.23 -4.19
C HIS A 111 -6.81 -2.82 -2.74
N ARG A 112 -7.74 -2.02 -2.22
CA ARG A 112 -7.86 -1.67 -0.81
C ARG A 112 -8.21 -2.89 0.03
N LEU A 113 -7.90 -2.86 1.32
CA LEU A 113 -8.15 -3.97 2.26
C LEU A 113 -9.48 -3.79 2.98
N SER A 114 -10.18 -4.90 3.22
CA SER A 114 -11.45 -4.97 3.97
C SER A 114 -12.58 -4.09 3.45
N LEU A 115 -12.52 -3.69 2.18
CA LEU A 115 -13.60 -2.97 1.51
C LEU A 115 -14.13 -3.80 0.34
N SER A 116 -15.45 -3.79 0.15
CA SER A 116 -16.13 -4.40 -0.98
C SER A 116 -16.29 -3.38 -2.10
N LEU A 117 -15.21 -3.15 -2.83
CA LEU A 117 -15.13 -2.16 -3.90
C LEU A 117 -15.07 -2.84 -5.27
N THR A 118 -15.60 -2.17 -6.28
CA THR A 118 -15.39 -2.52 -7.68
C THR A 118 -13.92 -2.35 -8.09
N GLU A 119 -13.53 -2.94 -9.19
CA GLU A 119 -12.18 -2.75 -9.75
C GLU A 119 -11.91 -1.28 -10.06
N ARG A 120 -12.89 -0.58 -10.65
CA ARG A 120 -12.78 0.84 -10.96
C ARG A 120 -12.63 1.72 -9.71
N GLU A 121 -13.35 1.44 -8.63
CA GLU A 121 -13.16 2.16 -7.35
C GLU A 121 -11.77 1.92 -6.77
N ASN A 122 -11.21 0.71 -6.92
CA ASN A 122 -9.83 0.45 -6.52
C ASN A 122 -8.79 1.18 -7.40
N GLN A 123 -9.13 1.44 -8.66
CA GLN A 123 -8.30 2.20 -9.60
C GLN A 123 -8.51 3.72 -9.51
N TYR A 124 -9.27 4.21 -8.54
CA TYR A 124 -9.52 5.63 -8.36
C TYR A 124 -8.93 6.14 -7.05
N ALA A 125 -8.34 7.33 -7.10
CA ALA A 125 -7.92 8.09 -5.93
C ALA A 125 -8.64 9.44 -5.87
N ASN A 126 -9.25 9.75 -4.73
CA ASN A 126 -9.83 11.06 -4.48
C ASN A 126 -8.73 12.12 -4.36
N ALA A 127 -9.13 13.39 -4.50
CA ALA A 127 -8.20 14.49 -4.31
C ALA A 127 -7.72 14.57 -2.86
N ILE A 128 -6.42 14.79 -2.68
CA ILE A 128 -5.75 14.88 -1.37
C ILE A 128 -5.18 16.28 -1.24
N GLN A 129 -5.45 16.93 -0.11
CA GLN A 129 -4.90 18.22 0.25
C GLN A 129 -4.05 18.10 1.52
N PHE A 130 -2.83 18.62 1.46
CA PHE A 130 -1.97 18.84 2.62
C PHE A 130 -2.05 20.31 3.00
N TYR A 131 -2.17 20.60 4.29
CA TYR A 131 -2.44 21.94 4.78
C TYR A 131 -1.83 22.21 6.16
N ASN A 132 -1.71 23.50 6.48
CA ASN A 132 -1.40 24.00 7.81
C ASN A 132 -2.31 25.20 8.15
N ASP A 133 -2.00 25.92 9.20
CA ASP A 133 -2.78 27.09 9.65
C ASP A 133 -2.85 28.21 8.61
N SER A 134 -1.91 28.28 7.67
CA SER A 134 -1.86 29.28 6.59
C SER A 134 -2.67 28.84 5.35
N GLY A 135 -3.15 27.60 5.28
CA GLY A 135 -3.94 27.09 4.17
C GLY A 135 -3.37 25.83 3.52
N ILE A 136 -3.78 25.58 2.27
CA ILE A 136 -3.32 24.42 1.49
C ILE A 136 -1.88 24.68 1.05
N ILE A 137 -1.00 23.71 1.36
CA ILE A 137 0.42 23.73 1.00
C ILE A 137 0.69 22.93 -0.28
N PHE A 138 -0.01 21.77 -0.42
CA PHE A 138 0.13 20.88 -1.54
C PHE A 138 -1.19 20.17 -1.81
N GLU A 139 -1.54 20.00 -3.06
CA GLU A 139 -2.76 19.30 -3.47
C GLU A 139 -2.48 18.36 -4.64
N GLU A 140 -2.99 17.14 -4.56
CA GLU A 140 -3.11 16.24 -5.69
C GLU A 140 -4.57 16.14 -6.10
N PRO A 141 -4.90 16.33 -7.39
CA PRO A 141 -6.26 16.16 -7.88
C PRO A 141 -6.68 14.69 -7.82
N SER A 142 -7.97 14.45 -7.84
CA SER A 142 -8.50 13.10 -8.04
C SER A 142 -8.02 12.54 -9.38
N ARG A 143 -7.74 11.24 -9.41
CA ARG A 143 -7.21 10.59 -10.62
C ARG A 143 -7.70 9.16 -10.75
N GLU A 144 -7.90 8.71 -11.97
CA GLU A 144 -8.14 7.32 -12.33
C GLU A 144 -6.81 6.69 -12.77
N MET A 145 -6.51 5.50 -12.25
CA MET A 145 -5.30 4.75 -12.56
C MET A 145 -5.55 3.90 -13.80
N GLY A 146 -4.56 3.83 -14.68
CA GLY A 146 -4.69 3.15 -15.97
C GLY A 146 -3.75 1.97 -16.17
N LEU A 147 -2.89 1.67 -15.20
CA LEU A 147 -1.93 0.59 -15.33
C LEU A 147 -2.65 -0.77 -15.33
N ALA A 148 -2.40 -1.57 -16.37
CA ALA A 148 -2.90 -2.94 -16.41
C ALA A 148 -2.21 -3.80 -15.35
N LEU A 149 -2.99 -4.35 -14.42
CA LEU A 149 -2.52 -5.14 -13.29
C LEU A 149 -3.00 -6.59 -13.38
N ASP A 150 -2.93 -7.18 -14.56
CA ASP A 150 -3.28 -8.58 -14.77
C ASP A 150 -2.39 -9.51 -13.93
N SER A 151 -2.96 -10.62 -13.50
CA SER A 151 -2.21 -11.62 -12.75
C SER A 151 -1.05 -12.15 -13.59
N PRO A 152 0.18 -12.19 -13.06
CA PRO A 152 1.30 -12.83 -13.73
C PRO A 152 1.26 -14.36 -13.62
N PHE A 153 0.19 -14.94 -13.09
CA PHE A 153 0.00 -16.38 -12.85
C PHE A 153 -1.31 -16.84 -13.46
N GLU A 154 -1.32 -18.10 -13.90
CA GLU A 154 -2.51 -18.78 -14.38
C GLU A 154 -3.23 -19.55 -13.25
N ASP A 155 -2.50 -19.96 -12.21
CA ASP A 155 -3.01 -20.74 -11.07
C ASP A 155 -3.32 -19.79 -9.88
N PHE A 156 -4.50 -19.20 -9.91
CA PHE A 156 -5.00 -18.26 -8.89
C PHE A 156 -6.29 -18.75 -8.20
N LEU A 157 -6.75 -19.95 -8.48
CA LEU A 157 -7.87 -20.59 -7.78
C LEU A 157 -7.33 -21.34 -6.56
N LEU A 158 -7.69 -20.90 -5.35
CA LEU A 158 -7.14 -21.44 -4.12
C LEU A 158 -8.20 -22.05 -3.20
N GLY A 159 -7.82 -23.18 -2.57
CA GLY A 159 -8.67 -23.93 -1.66
C GLY A 159 -9.77 -24.73 -2.37
N ASP A 160 -10.53 -25.50 -1.61
CA ASP A 160 -11.65 -26.31 -2.11
C ASP A 160 -13.00 -25.61 -1.89
N SER A 161 -13.03 -24.64 -0.99
CA SER A 161 -14.22 -23.86 -0.67
C SER A 161 -13.87 -22.51 -0.06
N HIS A 162 -14.80 -21.56 -0.12
CA HIS A 162 -14.65 -20.25 0.51
C HIS A 162 -15.97 -19.78 1.13
N LYS A 163 -15.96 -18.66 1.86
CA LYS A 163 -17.18 -18.07 2.43
C LYS A 163 -17.55 -16.77 1.74
N VAL A 164 -18.83 -16.64 1.37
CA VAL A 164 -19.43 -15.41 0.85
C VAL A 164 -20.54 -14.99 1.80
N LYS A 165 -20.43 -13.83 2.43
CA LYS A 165 -21.41 -13.32 3.43
C LYS A 165 -21.74 -14.31 4.55
N GLY A 166 -20.76 -15.15 4.94
CA GLY A 166 -20.91 -16.16 5.99
C GLY A 166 -21.36 -17.54 5.49
N GLU A 167 -21.90 -17.66 4.30
CA GLU A 167 -22.29 -18.92 3.67
C GLU A 167 -21.09 -19.60 3.00
N LYS A 168 -21.00 -20.93 3.12
CA LYS A 168 -19.97 -21.75 2.48
C LYS A 168 -20.33 -21.95 1.01
N VAL A 169 -19.40 -21.65 0.12
CA VAL A 169 -19.44 -21.96 -1.30
C VAL A 169 -18.42 -23.07 -1.57
N GLU A 170 -18.85 -24.18 -2.12
CA GLU A 170 -18.05 -25.40 -2.38
C GLU A 170 -17.27 -25.27 -3.71
N GLU A 171 -16.53 -24.15 -3.86
CA GLU A 171 -15.69 -23.88 -5.01
C GLU A 171 -14.41 -23.16 -4.54
N PRO A 172 -13.27 -23.33 -5.26
CA PRO A 172 -12.08 -22.55 -5.01
C PRO A 172 -12.32 -21.04 -5.06
N MET A 173 -11.64 -20.28 -4.24
CA MET A 173 -11.70 -18.82 -4.32
C MET A 173 -10.83 -18.30 -5.45
N ASP A 174 -11.39 -17.42 -6.28
CA ASP A 174 -10.66 -16.71 -7.34
C ASP A 174 -9.87 -15.54 -6.78
N PHE A 175 -8.54 -15.61 -6.91
CA PHE A 175 -7.59 -14.57 -6.51
C PHE A 175 -7.01 -13.78 -7.69
N SER A 176 -7.49 -13.99 -8.93
CA SER A 176 -6.99 -13.30 -10.13
C SER A 176 -6.97 -11.77 -10.01
N LYS A 177 -7.90 -11.22 -9.21
CA LYS A 177 -8.05 -9.78 -8.96
C LYS A 177 -7.65 -9.36 -7.54
N LYS A 178 -6.87 -10.18 -6.84
CA LYS A 178 -6.37 -9.86 -5.49
C LYS A 178 -4.93 -9.38 -5.52
N ASN A 179 -4.48 -8.81 -4.40
CA ASN A 179 -3.09 -8.44 -4.22
C ASN A 179 -2.19 -9.67 -4.29
N PHE A 180 -1.00 -9.49 -4.83
CA PHE A 180 0.02 -10.53 -4.92
C PHE A 180 1.41 -9.97 -4.58
N MET A 181 2.14 -10.72 -3.79
CA MET A 181 3.60 -10.57 -3.61
C MET A 181 4.15 -11.88 -3.05
N SER A 182 5.07 -12.53 -3.75
CA SER A 182 5.63 -13.80 -3.31
C SER A 182 6.45 -13.65 -2.02
N ILE A 183 6.57 -14.73 -1.24
CA ILE A 183 7.39 -14.75 -0.02
C ILE A 183 8.86 -14.36 -0.30
N PRO A 184 9.51 -14.86 -1.37
CA PRO A 184 10.85 -14.40 -1.73
C PRO A 184 10.95 -12.90 -2.03
N GLU A 185 9.93 -12.32 -2.71
CA GLU A 185 9.90 -10.87 -2.96
C GLU A 185 9.71 -10.08 -1.66
N GLN A 186 8.86 -10.55 -0.74
CA GLN A 186 8.69 -9.91 0.57
C GLN A 186 9.99 -9.93 1.38
N HIS A 187 10.68 -11.08 1.42
CA HIS A 187 11.98 -11.19 2.06
C HIS A 187 13.01 -10.25 1.42
N LYS A 188 13.09 -10.23 0.09
CA LYS A 188 14.00 -9.34 -0.63
C LYS A 188 13.71 -7.87 -0.35
N PHE A 189 12.43 -7.47 -0.30
CA PHE A 189 12.04 -6.10 0.04
C PHE A 189 12.48 -5.74 1.47
N LEU A 190 12.27 -6.63 2.43
CA LEU A 190 12.72 -6.44 3.82
C LEU A 190 14.25 -6.27 3.90
N VAL A 191 15.01 -7.08 3.17
CA VAL A 191 16.47 -6.93 3.08
C VAL A 191 16.87 -5.58 2.48
N GLN A 192 16.19 -5.13 1.41
CA GLN A 192 16.45 -3.81 0.83
C GLN A 192 16.17 -2.67 1.81
N LEU A 193 15.11 -2.79 2.61
CA LEU A 193 14.76 -1.80 3.62
C LEU A 193 15.78 -1.75 4.78
N ILE A 194 16.20 -2.90 5.28
CA ILE A 194 17.10 -2.98 6.44
C ILE A 194 18.55 -2.66 6.06
N PHE A 195 18.99 -3.10 4.87
CA PHE A 195 20.37 -2.99 4.40
C PHE A 195 20.48 -2.21 3.09
N PRO A 196 20.11 -0.91 3.06
CA PRO A 196 20.02 -0.12 1.82
C PRO A 196 21.35 -0.06 1.06
N ASN A 197 22.49 -0.03 1.77
CA ASN A 197 23.84 0.06 1.17
C ASN A 197 24.31 -1.23 0.46
N GLN A 198 23.60 -2.35 0.61
CA GLN A 198 23.93 -3.60 -0.06
C GLN A 198 23.21 -3.75 -1.40
N ASN A 199 22.36 -2.80 -1.76
CA ASN A 199 21.56 -2.85 -2.96
C ASN A 199 22.25 -2.16 -4.14
N ASN A 200 21.97 -2.64 -5.36
CA ASN A 200 22.35 -1.93 -6.56
C ASN A 200 21.58 -0.58 -6.60
N LEU A 201 22.26 0.52 -6.90
CA LEU A 201 21.68 1.88 -6.93
C LEU A 201 20.38 1.98 -7.74
N LYS A 202 20.23 1.16 -8.79
CA LYS A 202 19.01 1.14 -9.61
C LYS A 202 17.76 0.63 -8.90
N ASN A 203 17.93 -0.21 -7.86
CA ASN A 203 16.84 -0.90 -7.16
C ASN A 203 16.77 -0.47 -5.69
N GLN A 204 17.18 0.75 -5.38
CA GLN A 204 17.21 1.26 -4.01
C GLN A 204 15.96 2.08 -3.68
N LEU A 205 15.43 1.87 -2.47
CA LEU A 205 14.44 2.77 -1.86
C LEU A 205 15.11 4.10 -1.48
N PHE A 206 14.51 5.22 -1.88
CA PHE A 206 14.98 6.55 -1.55
C PHE A 206 14.37 7.05 -0.24
N LEU A 207 14.72 6.40 0.86
CA LEU A 207 14.33 6.79 2.21
C LEU A 207 15.46 7.59 2.87
N SER A 208 15.07 8.62 3.62
CA SER A 208 16.01 9.26 4.54
C SER A 208 16.38 8.28 5.68
N GLU A 209 17.52 8.49 6.32
CA GLU A 209 17.91 7.69 7.49
C GLU A 209 16.87 7.79 8.62
N SER A 210 16.22 8.94 8.77
CA SER A 210 15.16 9.14 9.76
C SER A 210 13.91 8.35 9.42
N ASP A 211 13.52 8.27 8.14
CA ASP A 211 12.34 7.49 7.72
C ASP A 211 12.57 5.99 7.84
N GLN A 212 13.77 5.53 7.46
CA GLN A 212 14.15 4.13 7.66
C GLN A 212 14.09 3.77 9.15
N LYS A 213 14.69 4.57 10.03
CA LYS A 213 14.62 4.38 11.48
C LYS A 213 13.19 4.43 11.99
N PHE A 214 12.36 5.34 11.46
CA PHE A 214 10.95 5.43 11.83
C PHE A 214 10.22 4.12 11.52
N ILE A 215 10.31 3.58 10.30
CA ILE A 215 9.68 2.31 9.94
C ILE A 215 10.19 1.18 10.85
N LEU A 216 11.51 1.01 10.95
CA LEU A 216 12.10 -0.08 11.72
C LEU A 216 11.75 -0.01 13.23
N SER A 217 11.53 1.19 13.76
CA SER A 217 11.10 1.37 15.17
C SER A 217 9.64 0.97 15.43
N LYS A 218 8.83 0.80 14.36
CA LYS A 218 7.41 0.43 14.44
C LYS A 218 7.15 -1.04 14.14
N MET A 219 8.11 -1.71 13.51
CA MET A 219 8.07 -3.17 13.24
C MET A 219 8.43 -3.98 14.47
#